data_bca3047e72f75ef482a7e43ba5506910
#
_entry.id   bca3047e72f75ef482a7e43ba5506910
#
_cell.length_a   1.000
_cell.length_b   1.000
_cell.length_c   1.000
_cell.angle_alpha   90.00
_cell.angle_beta   90.00
_cell.angle_gamma   90.00
#
_symmetry.space_group_name_H-M   'P 1'
#
loop_
_entity.id
_entity.type
_entity.pdbx_description
1 polymer ?
#
loop_
_entity_poly.entity_id
_entity_poly.type
_entity_poly.pdbx_seq_one_letter_code
_entity_poly.pdbx_strand_id
1 'polypeptide(L)'
;MKREAIQRYNTAVDLIGRGLRLSIVGHLTGLHPKTLRTLYRALQGRSPPSGPLPSASTVLATRTAQAMASVFALCYRRTGGAGIFDQLTLPALLEGYDLYRELVAAFLPEDSPHKVLDINAAWVLARDLATGAVFFQACRVCAVEYLCARERLSPPGCPICALRQRNR
;
A
#
# COMPACT_ATOMS: atom_id res chain seq x y z
N MET A 1 -25.27 -18.86 2.29
CA MET A 1 -24.13 -19.81 2.07
C MET A 1 -23.57 -19.81 0.65
N LYS A 2 -24.30 -20.19 -0.42
CA LYS A 2 -23.72 -20.20 -1.79
C LYS A 2 -23.30 -18.82 -2.31
N ARG A 3 -24.09 -17.78 -2.07
CA ARG A 3 -23.82 -16.40 -2.53
C ARG A 3 -22.57 -15.80 -1.90
N GLU A 4 -22.37 -15.98 -0.60
CA GLU A 4 -21.17 -15.53 0.12
C GLU A 4 -19.91 -16.25 -0.36
N ALA A 5 -19.99 -17.55 -0.62
CA ALA A 5 -18.86 -18.30 -1.15
C ALA A 5 -18.43 -17.78 -2.53
N ILE A 6 -19.39 -17.51 -3.42
CA ILE A 6 -19.13 -16.91 -4.73
C ILE A 6 -18.49 -15.53 -4.57
N GLN A 7 -19.00 -14.70 -3.66
CA GLN A 7 -18.44 -13.37 -3.42
C GLN A 7 -17.00 -13.43 -2.91
N ARG A 8 -16.67 -14.32 -1.97
CA ARG A 8 -15.30 -14.54 -1.50
C ARG A 8 -14.35 -14.96 -2.63
N TYR A 9 -14.82 -15.83 -3.53
CA TYR A 9 -14.05 -16.23 -4.70
C TYR A 9 -13.79 -15.08 -5.66
N ASN A 10 -14.83 -14.29 -5.99
CA ASN A 10 -14.69 -13.13 -6.87
C ASN A 10 -13.74 -12.08 -6.26
N THR A 11 -13.85 -11.84 -4.97
CA THR A 11 -12.91 -10.97 -4.25
C THR A 11 -11.48 -11.51 -4.35
N ALA A 12 -11.26 -12.82 -4.16
CA ALA A 12 -9.92 -13.40 -4.28
C ALA A 12 -9.35 -13.26 -5.71
N VAL A 13 -10.18 -13.44 -6.74
CA VAL A 13 -9.78 -13.25 -8.15
C VAL A 13 -9.32 -11.81 -8.40
N ASP A 14 -10.10 -10.82 -7.95
CA ASP A 14 -9.74 -9.40 -8.10
C ASP A 14 -8.43 -9.07 -7.36
N LEU A 15 -8.30 -9.48 -6.09
CA LEU A 15 -7.12 -9.21 -5.28
C LEU A 15 -5.85 -9.87 -5.84
N ILE A 16 -5.95 -11.09 -6.36
CA ILE A 16 -4.85 -11.78 -7.04
C ILE A 16 -4.50 -11.06 -8.34
N GLY A 17 -5.50 -10.63 -9.11
CA GLY A 17 -5.32 -9.84 -10.33
C GLY A 17 -4.56 -8.53 -10.08
N ARG A 18 -4.83 -7.87 -8.96
CA ARG A 18 -4.13 -6.65 -8.51
C ARG A 18 -2.72 -6.92 -7.95
N GLY A 19 -2.32 -8.18 -7.77
CA GLY A 19 -0.99 -8.56 -7.33
C GLY A 19 -0.81 -8.69 -5.81
N LEU A 20 -1.90 -8.73 -5.03
CA LEU A 20 -1.81 -8.99 -3.60
C LEU A 20 -1.29 -10.41 -3.32
N ARG A 21 -0.47 -10.52 -2.29
CA ARG A 21 0.07 -11.81 -1.83
C ARG A 21 -1.02 -12.69 -1.26
N LEU A 22 -0.90 -14.00 -1.49
CA LEU A 22 -1.90 -14.98 -1.04
C LEU A 22 -2.11 -15.00 0.47
N SER A 23 -1.13 -14.62 1.28
CA SER A 23 -1.31 -14.46 2.72
C SER A 23 -2.32 -13.36 3.07
N ILE A 24 -2.28 -12.24 2.35
CA ILE A 24 -3.22 -11.13 2.50
C ILE A 24 -4.61 -11.56 1.96
N VAL A 25 -4.64 -12.13 0.77
CA VAL A 25 -5.89 -12.61 0.15
C VAL A 25 -6.58 -13.63 1.05
N GLY A 26 -5.83 -14.57 1.63
CA GLY A 26 -6.35 -15.56 2.56
C GLY A 26 -6.93 -14.93 3.82
N HIS A 27 -6.24 -13.94 4.40
CA HIS A 27 -6.72 -13.20 5.56
C HIS A 27 -8.03 -12.45 5.27
N LEU A 28 -8.14 -11.81 4.09
CA LEU A 28 -9.30 -11.00 3.71
C LEU A 28 -10.51 -11.84 3.28
N THR A 29 -10.29 -12.99 2.63
CA THR A 29 -11.36 -13.80 2.04
C THR A 29 -11.73 -15.02 2.88
N GLY A 30 -10.86 -15.46 3.79
CA GLY A 30 -11.02 -16.70 4.55
C GLY A 30 -10.91 -17.97 3.68
N LEU A 31 -10.42 -17.88 2.43
CA LEU A 31 -10.24 -19.03 1.57
C LEU A 31 -9.02 -19.85 1.97
N HIS A 32 -9.13 -21.17 1.84
CA HIS A 32 -8.06 -22.09 2.21
C HIS A 32 -6.82 -21.89 1.32
N PRO A 33 -5.58 -21.94 1.87
CA PRO A 33 -4.35 -21.70 1.11
C PRO A 33 -4.16 -22.57 -0.13
N LYS A 34 -4.62 -23.84 -0.11
CA LYS A 34 -4.58 -24.74 -1.28
C LYS A 34 -5.44 -24.20 -2.43
N THR A 35 -6.64 -23.74 -2.11
CA THR A 35 -7.56 -23.12 -3.07
C THR A 35 -6.95 -21.88 -3.70
N LEU A 36 -6.38 -21.00 -2.87
CA LEU A 36 -5.73 -19.77 -3.33
C LEU A 36 -4.52 -20.04 -4.24
N ARG A 37 -3.70 -21.05 -3.93
CA ARG A 37 -2.58 -21.45 -4.81
C ARG A 37 -3.06 -21.98 -6.16
N THR A 38 -4.13 -22.78 -6.19
CA THR A 38 -4.73 -23.26 -7.43
C THR A 38 -5.28 -22.10 -8.26
N LEU A 39 -6.02 -21.19 -7.61
CA LEU A 39 -6.58 -20.00 -8.24
C LEU A 39 -5.47 -19.09 -8.79
N TYR A 40 -4.42 -18.85 -8.03
CA TYR A 40 -3.28 -18.04 -8.45
C TYR A 40 -2.60 -18.61 -9.71
N ARG A 41 -2.34 -19.94 -9.73
CA ARG A 41 -1.73 -20.60 -10.88
C ARG A 41 -2.63 -20.52 -12.12
N ALA A 42 -3.94 -20.68 -11.95
CA ALA A 42 -4.90 -20.56 -13.04
C ALA A 42 -4.93 -19.13 -13.63
N LEU A 43 -4.85 -18.10 -12.78
CA LEU A 43 -4.91 -16.70 -13.21
C LEU A 43 -3.58 -16.16 -13.73
N GLN A 44 -2.45 -16.55 -13.11
CA GLN A 44 -1.15 -15.96 -13.38
C GLN A 44 -0.20 -16.86 -14.20
N GLY A 45 -0.56 -18.11 -14.45
CA GLY A 45 0.27 -19.09 -15.17
C GLY A 45 1.58 -19.47 -14.48
N ARG A 46 1.80 -19.03 -13.23
CA ARG A 46 3.03 -19.26 -12.46
C ARG A 46 2.74 -19.49 -10.98
N SER A 47 3.74 -19.95 -10.26
CA SER A 47 3.64 -20.10 -8.80
C SER A 47 3.60 -18.74 -8.08
N PRO A 48 2.87 -18.62 -6.96
CA PRO A 48 2.82 -17.39 -6.19
C PRO A 48 4.20 -17.03 -5.64
N PRO A 49 4.51 -15.73 -5.53
CA PRO A 49 5.78 -15.28 -4.97
C PRO A 49 5.89 -15.69 -3.49
N SER A 50 7.09 -16.12 -3.09
CA SER A 50 7.44 -16.49 -1.72
C SER A 50 8.12 -15.33 -0.99
N GLY A 51 8.34 -15.49 0.32
CA GLY A 51 9.04 -14.55 1.17
C GLY A 51 8.11 -13.68 2.03
N PRO A 52 8.65 -12.94 3.01
CA PRO A 52 7.88 -12.10 3.92
C PRO A 52 7.33 -10.87 3.21
N LEU A 53 6.28 -10.28 3.78
CA LEU A 53 5.83 -8.93 3.44
C LEU A 53 6.88 -7.91 3.92
N PRO A 54 7.04 -6.76 3.23
CA PRO A 54 7.90 -5.70 3.73
C PRO A 54 7.37 -5.18 5.08
N SER A 55 8.25 -4.66 5.92
CA SER A 55 7.84 -3.86 7.07
C SER A 55 7.60 -2.40 6.64
N ALA A 56 6.83 -1.64 7.42
CA ALA A 56 6.65 -0.21 7.17
C ALA A 56 7.99 0.55 7.16
N SER A 57 8.91 0.18 8.05
CA SER A 57 10.26 0.76 8.09
C SER A 57 11.05 0.50 6.80
N THR A 58 10.92 -0.69 6.21
CA THR A 58 11.52 -1.00 4.91
C THR A 58 10.88 -0.19 3.78
N VAL A 59 9.55 -0.03 3.81
CA VAL A 59 8.81 0.77 2.81
C VAL A 59 9.19 2.25 2.89
N LEU A 60 9.46 2.77 4.08
CA LEU A 60 9.81 4.19 4.33
C LEU A 60 11.34 4.45 4.40
N ALA A 61 12.17 3.49 4.01
CA ALA A 61 13.62 3.54 4.26
C ALA A 61 14.37 4.65 3.49
N THR A 62 13.86 5.12 2.35
CA THR A 62 14.48 6.19 1.56
C THR A 62 13.56 7.40 1.44
N ARG A 63 14.13 8.58 1.17
CA ARG A 63 13.36 9.83 0.97
C ARG A 63 12.31 9.71 -0.12
N THR A 64 12.69 9.13 -1.25
CA THR A 64 11.76 8.93 -2.37
C THR A 64 10.66 7.93 -2.01
N ALA A 65 11.01 6.81 -1.41
CA ALA A 65 10.02 5.81 -0.98
C ALA A 65 9.07 6.40 0.07
N GLN A 66 9.59 7.16 1.03
CA GLN A 66 8.78 7.87 2.03
C GLN A 66 7.83 8.90 1.39
N ALA A 67 8.30 9.65 0.37
CA ALA A 67 7.45 10.58 -0.36
C ALA A 67 6.32 9.84 -1.11
N MET A 68 6.65 8.78 -1.84
CA MET A 68 5.66 7.97 -2.58
C MET A 68 4.64 7.32 -1.64
N ALA A 69 5.10 6.77 -0.52
CA ALA A 69 4.23 6.22 0.52
C ALA A 69 3.32 7.30 1.14
N SER A 70 3.82 8.52 1.31
CA SER A 70 3.02 9.65 1.82
C SER A 70 1.93 10.05 0.82
N VAL A 71 2.22 10.08 -0.47
CA VAL A 71 1.20 10.34 -1.52
C VAL A 71 0.12 9.26 -1.48
N PHE A 72 0.50 7.98 -1.43
CA PHE A 72 -0.46 6.89 -1.27
C PHE A 72 -1.35 7.08 -0.03
N ALA A 73 -0.75 7.36 1.12
CA ALA A 73 -1.49 7.49 2.37
C ALA A 73 -2.46 8.68 2.36
N LEU A 74 -2.14 9.77 1.67
CA LEU A 74 -3.07 10.88 1.44
C LEU A 74 -4.24 10.47 0.56
N CYS A 75 -4.00 9.69 -0.51
CA CYS A 75 -5.04 9.11 -1.35
C CYS A 75 -5.94 8.16 -0.52
N TYR A 76 -5.34 7.29 0.28
CA TYR A 76 -6.05 6.35 1.15
C TYR A 76 -6.90 7.08 2.20
N ARG A 77 -6.38 8.16 2.81
CA ARG A 77 -7.16 9.00 3.73
C ARG A 77 -8.31 9.71 3.02
N ARG A 78 -8.12 10.14 1.79
CA ARG A 78 -9.18 10.77 0.99
C ARG A 78 -10.35 9.81 0.73
N THR A 79 -10.09 8.53 0.47
CA THR A 79 -11.12 7.53 0.18
C THR A 79 -11.76 6.93 1.44
N GLY A 80 -10.98 6.74 2.51
CA GLY A 80 -11.45 6.10 3.75
C GLY A 80 -11.80 7.06 4.88
N GLY A 81 -11.51 8.37 4.73
CA GLY A 81 -11.77 9.37 5.77
C GLY A 81 -10.98 9.12 7.06
N ALA A 82 -11.52 9.58 8.19
CA ALA A 82 -10.89 9.40 9.49
C ALA A 82 -10.87 7.93 9.97
N GLY A 83 -11.78 7.09 9.46
CA GLY A 83 -11.87 5.68 9.85
C GLY A 83 -10.63 4.83 9.55
N ILE A 84 -9.74 5.30 8.66
CA ILE A 84 -8.47 4.60 8.36
C ILE A 84 -7.53 4.49 9.56
N PHE A 85 -7.69 5.34 10.58
CA PHE A 85 -6.89 5.31 11.79
C PHE A 85 -7.41 4.33 12.85
N ASP A 86 -8.63 3.81 12.65
CA ASP A 86 -9.26 2.84 13.56
C ASP A 86 -9.17 1.42 12.98
N GLN A 87 -9.39 1.29 11.68
CA GLN A 87 -9.38 -0.01 11.00
C GLN A 87 -9.03 0.11 9.51
N LEU A 88 -8.41 -0.95 8.98
CA LEU A 88 -8.22 -1.11 7.55
C LEU A 88 -9.54 -1.54 6.90
N THR A 89 -10.00 -0.79 5.88
CA THR A 89 -11.12 -1.18 5.04
C THR A 89 -10.65 -1.47 3.62
N LEU A 90 -11.04 -2.63 3.10
CA LEU A 90 -10.61 -3.05 1.77
C LEU A 90 -11.07 -2.10 0.65
N PRO A 91 -12.34 -1.63 0.63
CA PRO A 91 -12.76 -0.67 -0.41
C PRO A 91 -11.91 0.59 -0.43
N ALA A 92 -11.68 1.23 0.72
CA ALA A 92 -10.87 2.45 0.79
C ALA A 92 -9.41 2.20 0.37
N LEU A 93 -8.84 1.03 0.71
CA LEU A 93 -7.50 0.64 0.29
C LEU A 93 -7.39 0.54 -1.24
N LEU A 94 -8.34 -0.15 -1.88
CA LEU A 94 -8.32 -0.37 -3.32
C LEU A 94 -8.55 0.95 -4.08
N GLU A 95 -9.55 1.73 -3.71
CA GLU A 95 -9.84 3.04 -4.30
C GLU A 95 -8.68 4.02 -4.09
N GLY A 96 -8.12 4.08 -2.88
CA GLY A 96 -6.97 4.92 -2.57
C GLY A 96 -5.71 4.52 -3.34
N TYR A 97 -5.51 3.23 -3.56
CA TYR A 97 -4.41 2.73 -4.36
C TYR A 97 -4.60 3.01 -5.86
N ASP A 98 -5.81 2.85 -6.38
CA ASP A 98 -6.14 3.20 -7.77
C ASP A 98 -5.90 4.70 -8.02
N LEU A 99 -6.39 5.58 -7.13
CA LEU A 99 -6.12 7.02 -7.19
C LEU A 99 -4.63 7.35 -7.14
N TYR A 100 -3.89 6.69 -6.25
CA TYR A 100 -2.44 6.83 -6.18
C TYR A 100 -1.76 6.46 -7.51
N ARG A 101 -2.16 5.34 -8.12
CA ARG A 101 -1.62 4.88 -9.40
C ARG A 101 -1.90 5.87 -10.54
N GLU A 102 -3.10 6.44 -10.59
CA GLU A 102 -3.47 7.47 -11.55
C GLU A 102 -2.61 8.72 -11.39
N LEU A 103 -2.42 9.21 -10.16
CA LEU A 103 -1.56 10.36 -9.88
C LEU A 103 -0.11 10.10 -10.29
N VAL A 104 0.43 8.92 -9.96
CA VAL A 104 1.79 8.55 -10.35
C VAL A 104 1.94 8.51 -11.86
N ALA A 105 1.00 7.89 -12.59
CA ALA A 105 1.01 7.83 -14.04
C ALA A 105 0.90 9.22 -14.70
N ALA A 106 0.16 10.15 -14.07
CA ALA A 106 -0.02 11.51 -14.59
C ALA A 106 1.20 12.41 -14.37
N PHE A 107 1.97 12.20 -13.31
CA PHE A 107 3.02 13.14 -12.89
C PHE A 107 4.45 12.59 -12.91
N LEU A 108 4.63 11.28 -13.02
CA LEU A 108 5.96 10.68 -13.13
C LEU A 108 6.17 10.18 -14.56
N PRO A 109 7.32 10.51 -15.19
CA PRO A 109 7.70 9.92 -16.47
C PRO A 109 7.77 8.38 -16.37
N GLU A 110 7.44 7.68 -17.46
CA GLU A 110 7.52 6.20 -17.52
C GLU A 110 8.92 5.68 -17.21
N ASP A 111 9.97 6.41 -17.62
CA ASP A 111 11.38 6.10 -17.35
C ASP A 111 11.85 6.58 -15.97
N SER A 112 10.94 6.98 -15.10
CA SER A 112 11.32 7.46 -13.77
C SER A 112 12.06 6.37 -13.01
N PRO A 113 13.25 6.64 -12.44
CA PRO A 113 13.98 5.69 -11.61
C PRO A 113 13.28 5.45 -10.25
N HIS A 114 12.19 6.15 -10.00
CA HIS A 114 11.45 6.06 -8.76
C HIS A 114 10.55 4.84 -8.77
N LYS A 115 10.82 3.92 -7.86
CA LYS A 115 10.00 2.73 -7.68
C LYS A 115 8.62 3.12 -7.16
N VAL A 116 7.60 2.84 -7.95
CA VAL A 116 6.20 2.99 -7.54
C VAL A 116 5.88 2.03 -6.40
N LEU A 117 5.14 2.49 -5.40
CA LEU A 117 4.67 1.65 -4.29
C LEU A 117 3.79 0.53 -4.84
N ASP A 118 4.09 -0.72 -4.52
CA ASP A 118 3.22 -1.85 -4.86
C ASP A 118 2.06 -1.99 -3.87
N ILE A 119 1.03 -2.73 -4.28
CA ILE A 119 -0.20 -2.87 -3.48
C ILE A 119 0.03 -3.62 -2.16
N ASN A 120 1.06 -4.47 -2.06
CA ASN A 120 1.39 -5.17 -0.82
C ASN A 120 2.00 -4.22 0.21
N ALA A 121 2.88 -3.32 -0.24
CA ALA A 121 3.41 -2.25 0.60
C ALA A 121 2.30 -1.25 0.99
N ALA A 122 1.37 -0.93 0.07
CA ALA A 122 0.18 -0.12 0.36
C ALA A 122 -0.69 -0.76 1.46
N TRP A 123 -0.93 -2.07 1.38
CA TRP A 123 -1.66 -2.80 2.42
C TRP A 123 -0.96 -2.76 3.78
N VAL A 124 0.38 -2.94 3.79
CA VAL A 124 1.17 -2.84 5.04
C VAL A 124 1.03 -1.45 5.66
N LEU A 125 1.16 -0.39 4.86
CA LEU A 125 1.01 0.98 5.36
C LEU A 125 -0.41 1.26 5.88
N ALA A 126 -1.45 0.79 5.19
CA ALA A 126 -2.84 0.94 5.62
C ALA A 126 -3.11 0.23 6.95
N ARG A 127 -2.60 -1.01 7.11
CA ARG A 127 -2.67 -1.76 8.37
C ARG A 127 -1.94 -1.02 9.50
N ASP A 128 -0.75 -0.52 9.22
CA ASP A 128 0.11 0.09 10.22
C ASP A 128 -0.35 1.52 10.58
N LEU A 129 -1.09 2.21 9.71
CA LEU A 129 -1.85 3.42 10.04
C LEU A 129 -2.96 3.13 11.05
N ALA A 130 -3.75 2.07 10.84
CA ALA A 130 -4.84 1.68 11.75
C ALA A 130 -4.32 1.26 13.15
N THR A 131 -3.10 0.74 13.24
CA THR A 131 -2.48 0.39 14.54
C THR A 131 -1.66 1.53 15.15
N GLY A 132 -1.49 2.64 14.43
CA GLY A 132 -0.65 3.75 14.84
C GLY A 132 0.85 3.47 14.79
N ALA A 133 1.29 2.34 14.21
CA ALA A 133 2.72 2.05 13.97
C ALA A 133 3.32 2.98 12.92
N VAL A 134 2.47 3.47 12.00
CA VAL A 134 2.75 4.55 11.05
C VAL A 134 1.80 5.70 11.33
N PHE A 135 2.25 6.93 11.16
CA PHE A 135 1.46 8.13 11.42
C PHE A 135 1.85 9.26 10.49
N PHE A 136 0.95 10.25 10.33
CA PHE A 136 1.25 11.49 9.61
C PHE A 136 1.95 12.50 10.49
N GLN A 137 2.96 13.16 9.93
CA GLN A 137 3.65 14.30 10.52
C GLN A 137 3.61 15.49 9.56
N ALA A 138 3.18 16.65 10.05
CA ALA A 138 3.23 17.88 9.28
C ALA A 138 4.65 18.48 9.27
N CYS A 139 5.12 18.89 8.11
CA CYS A 139 6.39 19.58 7.97
C CYS A 139 6.28 21.03 8.43
N ARG A 140 7.17 21.47 9.31
CA ARG A 140 7.21 22.87 9.77
C ARG A 140 7.67 23.87 8.71
N VAL A 141 8.29 23.40 7.61
CA VAL A 141 8.84 24.25 6.55
C VAL A 141 7.88 24.38 5.37
N CYS A 142 7.33 23.27 4.87
CA CYS A 142 6.47 23.27 3.68
C CYS A 142 5.00 22.92 3.97
N ALA A 143 4.65 22.70 5.23
CA ALA A 143 3.31 22.34 5.72
C ALA A 143 2.73 21.01 5.15
N VAL A 144 3.47 20.30 4.30
CA VAL A 144 3.03 19.00 3.75
C VAL A 144 3.03 17.94 4.84
N GLU A 145 1.97 17.16 4.92
CA GLU A 145 1.91 15.96 5.76
C GLU A 145 2.60 14.79 5.07
N TYR A 146 3.40 14.06 5.82
CA TYR A 146 4.14 12.90 5.32
C TYR A 146 4.15 11.77 6.36
N LEU A 147 4.36 10.54 5.90
CA LEU A 147 4.38 9.35 6.76
C LEU A 147 5.69 9.22 7.52
N CYS A 148 5.55 8.85 8.80
CA CYS A 148 6.63 8.41 9.68
C CYS A 148 6.29 7.07 10.29
N ALA A 149 7.30 6.22 10.55
CA ALA A 149 7.16 5.03 11.37
C ALA A 149 7.60 5.32 12.81
N ARG A 150 6.93 4.69 13.79
CA ARG A 150 7.35 4.79 15.21
C ARG A 150 8.70 4.13 15.44
N GLU A 151 8.93 2.97 14.81
CA GLU A 151 10.24 2.34 14.80
C GLU A 151 11.16 3.12 13.85
N ARG A 152 12.25 3.59 14.40
CA ARG A 152 13.16 4.58 13.83
C ARG A 152 14.02 4.04 12.69
N LEU A 153 13.45 3.93 11.47
CA LEU A 153 14.25 3.68 10.26
C LEU A 153 13.89 4.63 9.10
N SER A 154 12.96 5.59 9.34
CA SER A 154 12.69 6.62 8.33
C SER A 154 13.77 7.69 8.39
N PRO A 155 14.25 8.19 7.23
CA PRO A 155 15.18 9.31 7.20
C PRO A 155 14.62 10.52 7.97
N PRO A 156 15.43 11.25 8.78
CA PRO A 156 14.95 12.36 9.59
C PRO A 156 14.51 13.55 8.73
N GLY A 157 13.37 14.16 9.07
CA GLY A 157 12.80 15.34 8.40
C GLY A 157 11.93 15.04 7.19
N CYS A 158 11.41 16.09 6.59
CA CYS A 158 10.44 16.02 5.50
C CYS A 158 11.05 15.47 4.19
N PRO A 159 10.50 14.42 3.59
CA PRO A 159 11.00 13.87 2.32
C PRO A 159 10.84 14.87 1.17
N ILE A 160 9.79 15.68 1.16
CA ILE A 160 9.51 16.65 0.09
C ILE A 160 10.54 17.79 0.10
N CYS A 161 10.84 18.34 1.28
CA CYS A 161 11.89 19.37 1.41
C CYS A 161 13.26 18.84 0.98
N ALA A 162 13.59 17.61 1.39
CA ALA A 162 14.87 17.00 1.03
C ALA A 162 15.01 16.73 -0.48
N LEU A 163 13.94 16.28 -1.15
CA LEU A 163 13.95 16.05 -2.60
C LEU A 163 14.02 17.37 -3.39
N ARG A 164 13.36 18.44 -2.92
CA ARG A 164 13.46 19.78 -3.53
C ARG A 164 14.87 20.35 -3.45
N GLN A 165 15.60 20.10 -2.38
CA GLN A 165 16.98 20.59 -2.23
C GLN A 165 17.97 19.86 -3.15
N ARG A 166 17.70 18.59 -3.50
CA ARG A 166 18.55 17.80 -4.41
C ARG A 166 18.41 18.20 -5.88
N ASN A 167 17.31 18.85 -6.25
CA ASN A 167 17.01 19.26 -7.63
C ASN A 167 17.34 20.75 -7.89
N ARG A 168 18.00 21.41 -6.94
CA ARG A 168 18.59 22.74 -7.08
C ARG A 168 20.11 22.62 -7.19
#